data_c4eb57a2f48cdb103b86125374139ba5
#
_entry.id   c4eb57a2f48cdb103b86125374139ba5
#
_cell.length_a   1.000
_cell.length_b   1.000
_cell.length_c   1.000
_cell.angle_alpha   90.00
_cell.angle_beta   90.00
_cell.angle_gamma   90.00
#
_symmetry.space_group_name_H-M   'P 1'
#
loop_
_entity.id
_entity.type
_entity.pdbx_description
1 polymer ?
#
loop_
_entity_poly.entity_id
_entity_poly.type
_entity_poly.pdbx_seq_one_letter_code
_entity_poly.pdbx_strand_id
1 'polypeptide(L)'
;MLRLATYNVNGIRAAQRRGFAGWKQRCLPDVACLQEVRCPYEALPMEAFAGFHVAYDAGELKGRNGVAVLSRTPFDAVRVWSDQAMFISPAGDARMAGADELSVPDYPLARPLRSFNHEGRYVEVDLADQPLTVACVYVPKGDSLLAPGIRSRDPLTDEQLAGVQRRYDRKMAFLAGFSRHLTRARRAAHAAGREFLVVGDFNIAHTRLDVKNWRPAQKASGFLPEERAWLSEQLSPRTLVDVVRAAHPDQDGPYSWWSWMGQAFARGTGWRIDYHLASPQLARRSARAFVDRDHGADERVSDHAAVVVDYDL
;
A
#
# COMPACT_ATOMS: atom_id res chain seq x y z
N MET A 1 6.77 -21.57 4.62
CA MET A 1 7.12 -20.37 3.82
C MET A 1 5.83 -19.64 3.47
N LEU A 2 5.71 -18.36 3.77
CA LEU A 2 4.55 -17.52 3.51
C LEU A 2 4.89 -16.52 2.39
N ARG A 3 4.18 -16.59 1.26
CA ARG A 3 4.30 -15.61 0.17
C ARG A 3 3.31 -14.46 0.36
N LEU A 4 3.82 -13.27 0.57
CA LEU A 4 3.02 -12.06 0.72
C LEU A 4 3.30 -11.09 -0.42
N ALA A 5 2.23 -10.59 -1.04
CA ALA A 5 2.29 -9.60 -2.10
C ALA A 5 1.56 -8.31 -1.70
N THR A 6 2.11 -7.15 -2.08
CA THR A 6 1.37 -5.89 -2.10
C THR A 6 1.24 -5.40 -3.53
N TYR A 7 0.05 -4.91 -3.91
CA TYR A 7 -0.24 -4.53 -5.28
C TYR A 7 -1.27 -3.40 -5.35
N ASN A 8 -0.85 -2.22 -5.75
CA ASN A 8 -1.77 -1.17 -6.17
C ASN A 8 -2.36 -1.55 -7.54
N VAL A 9 -3.64 -1.91 -7.58
CA VAL A 9 -4.31 -2.44 -8.77
C VAL A 9 -4.93 -1.37 -9.66
N ASN A 10 -4.90 -0.11 -9.25
CA ASN A 10 -5.43 1.04 -10.00
C ASN A 10 -6.84 0.78 -10.56
N GLY A 11 -7.72 0.24 -9.71
CA GLY A 11 -9.09 -0.16 -10.01
C GLY A 11 -9.24 -1.64 -10.34
N ILE A 12 -9.77 -2.42 -9.40
CA ILE A 12 -9.86 -3.88 -9.49
C ILE A 12 -10.64 -4.37 -10.74
N ARG A 13 -11.69 -3.66 -11.17
CA ARG A 13 -12.46 -4.01 -12.37
C ARG A 13 -11.62 -3.86 -13.64
N ALA A 14 -10.77 -2.83 -13.71
CA ALA A 14 -9.84 -2.64 -14.82
C ALA A 14 -8.70 -3.65 -14.77
N ALA A 15 -8.14 -3.89 -13.59
CA ALA A 15 -7.11 -4.88 -13.36
C ALA A 15 -7.59 -6.30 -13.74
N GLN A 16 -8.83 -6.67 -13.39
CA GLN A 16 -9.40 -7.95 -13.74
C GLN A 16 -9.46 -8.14 -15.27
N ARG A 17 -9.92 -7.13 -16.02
CA ARG A 17 -9.93 -7.18 -17.48
C ARG A 17 -8.53 -7.25 -18.11
N ARG A 18 -7.49 -6.76 -17.40
CA ARG A 18 -6.09 -6.77 -17.83
C ARG A 18 -5.30 -8.00 -17.38
N GLY A 19 -5.96 -8.98 -16.74
CA GLY A 19 -5.30 -10.23 -16.40
C GLY A 19 -4.89 -10.39 -14.93
N PHE A 20 -5.53 -9.68 -13.99
CA PHE A 20 -5.28 -9.85 -12.56
C PHE A 20 -5.46 -11.30 -12.09
N ALA A 21 -6.45 -12.03 -12.64
CA ALA A 21 -6.64 -13.45 -12.34
C ALA A 21 -5.42 -14.29 -12.76
N GLY A 22 -4.85 -14.01 -13.94
CA GLY A 22 -3.62 -14.66 -14.41
C GLY A 22 -2.42 -14.35 -13.52
N TRP A 23 -2.31 -13.10 -13.06
CA TRP A 23 -1.29 -12.73 -12.06
C TRP A 23 -1.43 -13.56 -10.77
N LYS A 24 -2.63 -13.67 -10.20
CA LYS A 24 -2.87 -14.51 -8.99
C LYS A 24 -2.42 -15.96 -9.19
N GLN A 25 -2.71 -16.52 -10.38
CA GLN A 25 -2.35 -17.90 -10.71
C GLN A 25 -0.85 -18.11 -10.86
N ARG A 26 -0.10 -17.13 -11.35
CA ARG A 26 1.37 -17.20 -11.47
C ARG A 26 2.07 -16.89 -10.15
N CYS A 27 1.65 -15.85 -9.47
CA CYS A 27 2.26 -15.39 -8.23
C CYS A 27 1.98 -16.35 -7.06
N LEU A 28 0.77 -16.95 -7.01
CA LEU A 28 0.32 -17.85 -5.93
C LEU A 28 0.53 -17.24 -4.53
N PRO A 29 0.04 -16.03 -4.24
CA PRO A 29 0.22 -15.44 -2.93
C PRO A 29 -0.60 -16.20 -1.88
N ASP A 30 -0.04 -16.35 -0.68
CA ASP A 30 -0.78 -16.77 0.51
C ASP A 30 -1.55 -15.60 1.09
N VAL A 31 -0.92 -14.40 1.05
CA VAL A 31 -1.54 -13.13 1.43
C VAL A 31 -1.30 -12.10 0.33
N ALA A 32 -2.35 -11.37 -0.08
CA ALA A 32 -2.24 -10.25 -1.01
C ALA A 32 -2.90 -8.99 -0.43
N CYS A 33 -2.15 -7.90 -0.37
CA CYS A 33 -2.61 -6.59 0.08
C CYS A 33 -2.82 -5.68 -1.13
N LEU A 34 -4.06 -5.28 -1.39
CA LEU A 34 -4.43 -4.49 -2.56
C LEU A 34 -4.68 -3.03 -2.18
N GLN A 35 -4.18 -2.11 -2.98
CA GLN A 35 -4.46 -0.68 -2.88
C GLN A 35 -5.18 -0.21 -4.14
N GLU A 36 -5.89 0.90 -4.01
CA GLU A 36 -6.69 1.47 -5.08
C GLU A 36 -7.65 0.46 -5.73
N VAL A 37 -8.34 -0.32 -4.90
CA VAL A 37 -9.39 -1.23 -5.37
C VAL A 37 -10.48 -0.46 -6.12
N ARG A 38 -10.81 0.78 -5.69
CA ARG A 38 -11.66 1.77 -6.38
C ARG A 38 -13.02 1.21 -6.81
N CYS A 39 -13.58 0.34 -6.01
CA CYS A 39 -14.82 -0.33 -6.33
C CYS A 39 -15.77 -0.28 -5.15
N PRO A 40 -17.00 0.20 -5.31
CA PRO A 40 -17.98 0.10 -4.24
C PRO A 40 -18.36 -1.36 -4.01
N TYR A 41 -18.85 -1.67 -2.83
CA TYR A 41 -19.11 -3.04 -2.38
C TYR A 41 -20.01 -3.82 -3.35
N GLU A 42 -21.07 -3.19 -3.84
CA GLU A 42 -22.07 -3.77 -4.74
C GLU A 42 -21.59 -4.09 -6.16
N ALA A 43 -20.42 -3.58 -6.54
CA ALA A 43 -19.85 -3.70 -7.89
C ALA A 43 -18.52 -4.48 -7.95
N LEU A 44 -18.16 -5.16 -6.85
CA LEU A 44 -16.92 -5.93 -6.79
C LEU A 44 -16.95 -7.11 -7.77
N PRO A 45 -15.90 -7.33 -8.57
CA PRO A 45 -15.75 -8.54 -9.37
C PRO A 45 -15.35 -9.70 -8.44
N MET A 46 -16.32 -10.46 -7.97
CA MET A 46 -16.13 -11.47 -6.91
C MET A 46 -15.11 -12.54 -7.29
N GLU A 47 -14.96 -12.86 -8.58
CA GLU A 47 -13.94 -13.78 -9.09
C GLU A 47 -12.49 -13.29 -8.84
N ALA A 48 -12.30 -11.98 -8.66
CA ALA A 48 -11.00 -11.44 -8.29
C ALA A 48 -10.55 -11.89 -6.89
N PHE A 49 -11.50 -12.20 -6.02
CA PHE A 49 -11.30 -12.54 -4.62
C PHE A 49 -11.47 -14.05 -4.33
N ALA A 50 -11.90 -14.82 -5.32
CA ALA A 50 -12.17 -16.27 -5.16
C ALA A 50 -10.97 -17.02 -4.56
N GLY A 51 -11.24 -17.91 -3.59
CA GLY A 51 -10.25 -18.71 -2.90
C GLY A 51 -9.51 -18.00 -1.76
N PHE A 52 -9.97 -16.79 -1.36
CA PHE A 52 -9.38 -16.04 -0.26
C PHE A 52 -10.45 -15.61 0.76
N HIS A 53 -10.07 -15.57 2.03
CA HIS A 53 -10.70 -14.72 3.03
C HIS A 53 -10.30 -13.28 2.76
N VAL A 54 -11.26 -12.35 2.71
CA VAL A 54 -11.00 -10.96 2.37
C VAL A 54 -11.56 -10.03 3.43
N ALA A 55 -10.77 -9.04 3.80
CA ALA A 55 -11.20 -7.86 4.54
C ALA A 55 -10.99 -6.64 3.64
N TYR A 56 -12.06 -5.94 3.27
CA TYR A 56 -12.05 -4.82 2.32
C TYR A 56 -12.73 -3.58 2.91
N ASP A 57 -12.00 -2.46 2.95
CA ASP A 57 -12.52 -1.12 3.24
C ASP A 57 -12.52 -0.29 1.95
N ALA A 58 -13.72 -0.06 1.39
CA ALA A 58 -13.88 0.74 0.16
C ALA A 58 -13.70 2.24 0.40
N GLY A 59 -13.91 2.70 1.63
CA GLY A 59 -14.14 4.09 1.93
C GLY A 59 -15.47 4.61 1.35
N GLU A 60 -15.84 5.84 1.69
CA GLU A 60 -17.10 6.46 1.26
C GLU A 60 -17.03 7.10 -0.14
N LEU A 61 -15.81 7.43 -0.59
CA LEU A 61 -15.61 8.10 -1.88
C LEU A 61 -15.65 7.10 -3.04
N LYS A 62 -16.79 6.99 -3.70
CA LYS A 62 -17.00 6.08 -4.84
C LYS A 62 -15.91 6.22 -5.91
N GLY A 63 -15.32 5.07 -6.30
CA GLY A 63 -14.31 5.02 -7.36
C GLY A 63 -12.94 5.60 -6.99
N ARG A 64 -12.68 5.85 -5.71
CA ARG A 64 -11.39 6.31 -5.19
C ARG A 64 -10.91 5.40 -4.07
N ASN A 65 -9.59 5.33 -3.89
CA ASN A 65 -8.93 4.58 -2.82
C ASN A 65 -9.42 3.11 -2.71
N GLY A 66 -9.70 2.66 -1.49
CA GLY A 66 -10.10 1.30 -1.17
C GLY A 66 -8.90 0.38 -1.03
N VAL A 67 -8.78 -0.26 0.13
CA VAL A 67 -7.72 -1.22 0.44
C VAL A 67 -8.32 -2.55 0.88
N ALA A 68 -7.68 -3.65 0.49
CA ALA A 68 -8.11 -4.98 0.87
C ALA A 68 -6.92 -5.84 1.28
N VAL A 69 -7.15 -6.71 2.26
CA VAL A 69 -6.26 -7.84 2.58
C VAL A 69 -6.97 -9.13 2.21
N LEU A 70 -6.31 -9.92 1.39
CA LEU A 70 -6.73 -11.26 0.96
C LEU A 70 -5.80 -12.26 1.63
N SER A 71 -6.33 -13.32 2.23
CA SER A 71 -5.55 -14.40 2.85
C SER A 71 -6.16 -15.77 2.51
N ARG A 72 -5.33 -16.77 2.31
CA ARG A 72 -5.79 -18.14 2.17
C ARG A 72 -6.30 -18.74 3.48
N THR A 73 -5.85 -18.19 4.60
CA THR A 73 -6.28 -18.58 5.94
C THR A 73 -7.19 -17.50 6.55
N PRO A 74 -8.05 -17.84 7.52
CA PRO A 74 -8.88 -16.87 8.22
C PRO A 74 -8.09 -15.80 8.94
N PHE A 75 -8.80 -14.76 9.38
CA PHE A 75 -8.27 -13.72 10.26
C PHE A 75 -8.76 -13.95 11.70
N ASP A 76 -7.85 -13.83 12.68
CA ASP A 76 -8.21 -13.78 14.11
C ASP A 76 -8.80 -12.41 14.48
N ALA A 77 -8.33 -11.37 13.81
CA ALA A 77 -8.78 -9.99 14.04
C ALA A 77 -8.69 -9.17 12.75
N VAL A 78 -9.63 -8.25 12.57
CA VAL A 78 -9.62 -7.26 11.49
C VAL A 78 -9.84 -5.87 12.08
N ARG A 79 -8.98 -4.93 11.73
CA ARG A 79 -9.01 -3.53 12.18
C ARG A 79 -9.00 -2.62 10.95
N VAL A 80 -9.90 -1.66 10.94
CA VAL A 80 -9.99 -0.59 9.93
C VAL A 80 -10.05 0.76 10.63
N TRP A 81 -9.83 1.85 9.90
CA TRP A 81 -10.03 3.18 10.48
C TRP A 81 -11.48 3.64 10.44
N SER A 82 -12.24 3.10 9.50
CA SER A 82 -13.70 3.23 9.45
C SER A 82 -14.37 2.32 10.48
N ASP A 83 -15.68 2.36 10.54
CA ASP A 83 -16.51 1.48 11.38
C ASP A 83 -17.14 0.32 10.57
N GLN A 84 -16.70 0.11 9.33
CA GLN A 84 -17.26 -0.89 8.44
C GLN A 84 -16.20 -1.47 7.49
N ALA A 85 -16.32 -2.75 7.22
CA ALA A 85 -15.56 -3.46 6.19
C ALA A 85 -16.43 -4.54 5.55
N MET A 86 -16.15 -4.90 4.32
CA MET A 86 -16.74 -6.10 3.71
C MET A 86 -15.84 -7.30 3.95
N PHE A 87 -16.43 -8.38 4.45
CA PHE A 87 -15.79 -9.68 4.51
C PHE A 87 -16.30 -10.56 3.36
N ILE A 88 -15.36 -11.24 2.70
CA ILE A 88 -15.67 -12.20 1.64
C ILE A 88 -15.07 -13.55 2.04
N SER A 89 -15.85 -14.61 1.93
CA SER A 89 -15.38 -15.97 2.16
C SER A 89 -14.64 -16.52 0.93
N PRO A 90 -13.82 -17.57 1.07
CA PRO A 90 -13.19 -18.24 -0.08
C PRO A 90 -14.19 -18.77 -1.12
N ALA A 91 -15.43 -19.08 -0.70
CA ALA A 91 -16.53 -19.50 -1.57
C ALA A 91 -17.18 -18.33 -2.33
N GLY A 92 -16.86 -17.08 -1.97
CA GLY A 92 -17.40 -15.88 -2.62
C GLY A 92 -18.61 -15.27 -1.89
N ASP A 93 -18.97 -15.76 -0.68
CA ASP A 93 -20.02 -15.13 0.11
C ASP A 93 -19.51 -13.81 0.67
N ALA A 94 -20.22 -12.73 0.36
CA ALA A 94 -19.84 -11.39 0.79
C ALA A 94 -20.87 -10.83 1.76
N ARG A 95 -20.39 -10.19 2.83
CA ARG A 95 -21.22 -9.51 3.82
C ARG A 95 -20.51 -8.31 4.42
N MET A 96 -21.27 -7.33 4.85
CA MET A 96 -20.73 -6.23 5.66
C MET A 96 -20.47 -6.75 7.08
N ALA A 97 -19.29 -6.46 7.60
CA ALA A 97 -18.96 -6.70 8.99
C ALA A 97 -19.66 -5.66 9.87
N GLY A 98 -20.27 -6.10 10.96
CA GLY A 98 -20.75 -5.21 12.01
C GLY A 98 -19.62 -4.67 12.87
N ALA A 99 -19.91 -3.63 13.65
CA ALA A 99 -18.91 -3.03 14.56
C ALA A 99 -18.41 -4.02 15.62
N ASP A 100 -19.20 -5.02 16.00
CA ASP A 100 -18.87 -6.08 16.93
C ASP A 100 -17.92 -7.15 16.34
N GLU A 101 -17.79 -7.21 15.04
CA GLU A 101 -16.89 -8.14 14.33
C GLU A 101 -15.53 -7.48 13.98
N LEU A 102 -15.45 -6.17 14.07
CA LEU A 102 -14.22 -5.41 13.89
C LEU A 102 -13.49 -5.25 15.22
N SER A 103 -12.23 -5.59 15.24
CA SER A 103 -11.40 -5.43 16.42
C SER A 103 -11.03 -3.96 16.63
N VAL A 104 -11.29 -3.44 17.80
CA VAL A 104 -10.91 -2.06 18.18
C VAL A 104 -9.53 -2.11 18.83
N PRO A 105 -8.53 -1.37 18.33
CA PRO A 105 -7.23 -1.26 18.97
C PRO A 105 -7.34 -0.61 20.37
N ASP A 106 -6.51 -1.04 21.32
CA ASP A 106 -6.41 -0.44 22.66
C ASP A 106 -5.89 1.02 22.67
N TYR A 107 -5.71 1.61 21.50
CA TYR A 107 -5.24 2.96 21.31
C TYR A 107 -6.11 3.73 20.30
N PRO A 108 -6.39 5.02 20.57
CA PRO A 108 -7.22 5.81 19.67
C PRO A 108 -6.48 6.13 18.36
N LEU A 109 -7.26 6.27 17.29
CA LEU A 109 -6.74 6.78 16.01
C LEU A 109 -6.10 8.15 16.24
N ALA A 110 -4.89 8.36 15.72
CA ALA A 110 -4.16 9.62 15.86
C ALA A 110 -4.96 10.78 15.27
N ARG A 111 -5.04 11.91 15.99
CA ARG A 111 -5.90 13.05 15.61
C ARG A 111 -5.77 13.46 14.12
N PRO A 112 -4.56 13.57 13.52
CA PRO A 112 -4.45 13.92 12.11
C PRO A 112 -5.05 12.87 11.14
N LEU A 113 -5.18 11.61 11.56
CA LEU A 113 -5.76 10.54 10.73
C LEU A 113 -7.29 10.51 10.76
N ARG A 114 -7.93 11.19 11.70
CA ARG A 114 -9.39 11.19 11.82
C ARG A 114 -10.12 11.74 10.59
N SER A 115 -9.47 12.62 9.82
CA SER A 115 -10.02 13.12 8.56
C SER A 115 -9.86 12.16 7.38
N PHE A 116 -9.25 10.99 7.61
CA PHE A 116 -9.02 9.95 6.62
C PHE A 116 -9.74 8.64 6.96
N ASN A 117 -10.45 8.57 8.10
CA ASN A 117 -11.05 7.32 8.59
C ASN A 117 -12.06 6.71 7.61
N HIS A 118 -12.79 7.53 6.83
CA HIS A 118 -13.77 7.08 5.86
C HIS A 118 -13.25 7.03 4.41
N GLU A 119 -11.93 6.94 4.21
CA GLU A 119 -11.36 6.99 2.86
C GLU A 119 -10.92 5.63 2.31
N GLY A 120 -11.03 4.54 3.08
CA GLY A 120 -10.56 3.23 2.65
C GLY A 120 -9.05 3.21 2.40
N ARG A 121 -8.26 3.58 3.43
CA ARG A 121 -6.80 3.71 3.30
C ARG A 121 -6.00 2.73 4.16
N TYR A 122 -6.66 2.01 5.08
CA TYR A 122 -5.97 1.13 6.01
C TYR A 122 -6.85 -0.04 6.42
N VAL A 123 -6.30 -1.23 6.25
CA VAL A 123 -6.84 -2.48 6.80
C VAL A 123 -5.70 -3.23 7.45
N GLU A 124 -5.88 -3.64 8.70
CA GLU A 124 -4.93 -4.45 9.46
C GLU A 124 -5.60 -5.75 9.88
N VAL A 125 -4.89 -6.86 9.73
CA VAL A 125 -5.40 -8.19 10.09
C VAL A 125 -4.38 -8.95 10.92
N ASP A 126 -4.87 -9.79 11.82
CA ASP A 126 -4.08 -10.83 12.48
C ASP A 126 -4.35 -12.15 11.75
N LEU A 127 -3.30 -12.79 11.20
CA LEU A 127 -3.44 -14.10 10.57
C LEU A 127 -3.67 -15.18 11.62
N ALA A 128 -4.61 -16.10 11.37
CA ALA A 128 -4.97 -17.15 12.34
C ALA A 128 -3.91 -18.26 12.45
N ASP A 129 -3.19 -18.54 11.37
CA ASP A 129 -2.22 -19.63 11.29
C ASP A 129 -0.76 -19.21 11.54
N GLN A 130 -0.52 -17.89 11.63
CA GLN A 130 0.82 -17.33 11.85
C GLN A 130 0.79 -16.22 12.90
N PRO A 131 1.80 -16.10 13.76
CA PRO A 131 1.90 -14.99 14.72
C PRO A 131 2.33 -13.70 13.99
N LEU A 132 1.52 -13.27 13.01
CA LEU A 132 1.79 -12.13 12.14
C LEU A 132 0.58 -11.20 12.05
N THR A 133 0.81 -9.94 12.33
CA THR A 133 -0.11 -8.84 12.02
C THR A 133 0.31 -8.19 10.71
N VAL A 134 -0.58 -8.13 9.73
CA VAL A 134 -0.36 -7.54 8.41
C VAL A 134 -1.24 -6.30 8.25
N ALA A 135 -0.63 -5.17 7.96
CA ALA A 135 -1.32 -3.92 7.67
C ALA A 135 -1.15 -3.54 6.19
N CYS A 136 -2.25 -3.28 5.51
CA CYS A 136 -2.31 -2.75 4.15
C CYS A 136 -2.61 -1.25 4.20
N VAL A 137 -1.75 -0.43 3.58
CA VAL A 137 -1.93 1.02 3.56
C VAL A 137 -1.88 1.60 2.15
N TYR A 138 -2.70 2.65 1.93
CA TYR A 138 -2.62 3.52 0.76
C TYR A 138 -2.41 4.97 1.20
N VAL A 139 -1.15 5.45 1.13
CA VAL A 139 -0.78 6.81 1.52
C VAL A 139 -1.25 7.82 0.47
N PRO A 140 -1.76 9.01 0.86
CA PRO A 140 -2.13 10.03 -0.12
C PRO A 140 -0.97 10.41 -1.04
N LYS A 141 -1.26 10.58 -2.33
CA LYS A 141 -0.25 11.00 -3.32
C LYS A 141 0.34 12.38 -2.98
N GLY A 142 -0.48 13.30 -2.49
CA GLY A 142 -0.06 14.67 -2.21
C GLY A 142 0.20 15.50 -3.46
N ASP A 143 0.91 16.61 -3.26
CA ASP A 143 1.38 17.50 -4.32
C ASP A 143 2.69 18.18 -3.87
N SER A 144 3.29 19.00 -4.73
CA SER A 144 4.55 19.68 -4.46
C SER A 144 4.41 21.19 -4.52
N LEU A 145 4.88 21.88 -3.48
CA LEU A 145 5.00 23.34 -3.45
C LEU A 145 6.24 23.85 -4.19
N LEU A 146 7.25 22.97 -4.39
CA LEU A 146 8.51 23.34 -5.06
C LEU A 146 8.38 23.40 -6.58
N ALA A 147 7.39 22.69 -7.15
CA ALA A 147 7.10 22.68 -8.57
C ALA A 147 5.59 22.50 -8.79
N PRO A 148 4.77 23.47 -8.36
CA PRO A 148 3.33 23.39 -8.54
C PRO A 148 3.01 23.36 -10.03
N GLY A 149 2.14 22.42 -10.42
CA GLY A 149 1.74 22.31 -11.82
C GLY A 149 2.84 21.89 -12.80
N ILE A 150 3.83 21.13 -12.36
CA ILE A 150 4.96 20.65 -13.19
C ILE A 150 4.53 20.03 -14.54
N ARG A 151 3.27 19.65 -14.67
CA ARG A 151 2.65 19.12 -15.89
C ARG A 151 1.82 20.15 -16.67
N SER A 152 1.61 21.34 -16.12
CA SER A 152 0.90 22.43 -16.79
C SER A 152 1.86 23.19 -17.70
N ARG A 153 1.38 23.55 -18.90
CA ARG A 153 2.10 24.44 -19.81
C ARG A 153 1.86 25.91 -19.47
N ASP A 154 0.74 26.19 -18.82
CA ASP A 154 0.32 27.53 -18.43
C ASP A 154 0.54 27.77 -16.93
N PRO A 155 0.73 29.01 -16.51
CA PRO A 155 0.74 29.37 -15.09
C PRO A 155 -0.53 28.90 -14.40
N LEU A 156 -0.40 28.41 -13.17
CA LEU A 156 -1.56 27.99 -12.37
C LEU A 156 -2.34 29.22 -11.87
N THR A 157 -3.65 29.08 -11.85
CA THR A 157 -4.53 30.07 -11.19
C THR A 157 -4.38 29.98 -9.66
N ASP A 158 -4.81 31.03 -8.94
CA ASP A 158 -4.78 31.05 -7.46
C ASP A 158 -5.57 29.88 -6.85
N GLU A 159 -6.71 29.50 -7.46
CA GLU A 159 -7.50 28.36 -7.02
C GLU A 159 -6.73 27.03 -7.20
N GLN A 160 -6.05 26.88 -8.32
CA GLN A 160 -5.20 25.70 -8.59
C GLN A 160 -4.02 25.63 -7.61
N LEU A 161 -3.37 26.76 -7.31
CA LEU A 161 -2.31 26.87 -6.30
C LEU A 161 -2.83 26.52 -4.90
N ALA A 162 -3.98 27.05 -4.51
CA ALA A 162 -4.64 26.67 -3.26
C ALA A 162 -4.99 25.17 -3.22
N GLY A 163 -5.33 24.57 -4.36
CA GLY A 163 -5.53 23.13 -4.50
C GLY A 163 -4.26 22.32 -4.29
N VAL A 164 -3.13 22.80 -4.82
CA VAL A 164 -1.78 22.21 -4.60
C VAL A 164 -1.44 22.24 -3.11
N GLN A 165 -1.58 23.42 -2.47
CA GLN A 165 -1.34 23.60 -1.04
C GLN A 165 -2.16 22.62 -0.20
N ARG A 166 -3.48 22.55 -0.42
CA ARG A 166 -4.35 21.62 0.32
C ARG A 166 -3.91 20.16 0.17
N ARG A 167 -3.51 19.71 -1.03
CA ARG A 167 -3.06 18.33 -1.24
C ARG A 167 -1.72 18.04 -0.56
N TYR A 168 -0.80 18.99 -0.57
CA TYR A 168 0.47 18.93 0.16
C TYR A 168 0.22 18.82 1.66
N ASP A 169 -0.49 19.79 2.25
CA ASP A 169 -0.77 19.84 3.69
C ASP A 169 -1.48 18.57 4.17
N ARG A 170 -2.42 18.08 3.36
CA ARG A 170 -3.15 16.86 3.64
C ARG A 170 -2.23 15.65 3.71
N LYS A 171 -1.26 15.51 2.80
CA LYS A 171 -0.28 14.41 2.86
C LYS A 171 0.62 14.55 4.10
N MET A 172 1.12 15.75 4.40
CA MET A 172 1.95 15.98 5.59
C MET A 172 1.19 15.65 6.87
N ALA A 173 -0.08 16.04 6.98
CA ALA A 173 -0.93 15.67 8.12
C ALA A 173 -1.12 14.16 8.25
N PHE A 174 -1.35 13.46 7.12
CA PHE A 174 -1.42 12.00 7.09
C PHE A 174 -0.13 11.38 7.63
N LEU A 175 1.03 11.76 7.09
CA LEU A 175 2.33 11.24 7.47
C LEU A 175 2.61 11.45 8.96
N ALA A 176 2.35 12.65 9.50
CA ALA A 176 2.51 12.94 10.92
C ALA A 176 1.63 12.09 11.83
N GLY A 177 0.39 11.82 11.40
CA GLY A 177 -0.53 10.90 12.10
C GLY A 177 -0.11 9.45 11.99
N PHE A 178 0.36 9.06 10.80
CA PHE A 178 0.70 7.67 10.48
C PHE A 178 1.96 7.20 11.22
N SER A 179 2.97 8.05 11.45
CA SER A 179 4.11 7.72 12.33
C SER A 179 3.67 7.26 13.72
N ARG A 180 2.71 7.97 14.30
CA ARG A 180 2.17 7.63 15.62
C ARG A 180 1.38 6.33 15.58
N HIS A 181 0.59 6.15 14.53
CA HIS A 181 -0.20 4.94 14.32
C HIS A 181 0.69 3.71 14.15
N LEU A 182 1.67 3.75 13.25
CA LEU A 182 2.64 2.66 13.05
C LEU A 182 3.37 2.26 14.33
N THR A 183 3.79 3.25 15.13
CA THR A 183 4.46 2.98 16.41
C THR A 183 3.54 2.21 17.35
N ARG A 184 2.25 2.57 17.42
CA ARG A 184 1.26 1.94 18.30
C ARG A 184 0.88 0.55 17.79
N ALA A 185 0.56 0.41 16.50
CA ALA A 185 0.21 -0.85 15.88
C ALA A 185 1.33 -1.90 16.06
N ARG A 186 2.58 -1.52 15.75
CA ARG A 186 3.74 -2.39 15.93
C ARG A 186 3.93 -2.82 17.38
N ARG A 187 3.74 -1.90 18.36
CA ARG A 187 3.85 -2.23 19.79
C ARG A 187 2.72 -3.14 20.24
N ALA A 188 1.50 -2.93 19.75
CA ALA A 188 0.35 -3.78 20.06
C ALA A 188 0.55 -5.20 19.50
N ALA A 189 1.00 -5.34 18.26
CA ALA A 189 1.33 -6.63 17.67
C ALA A 189 2.40 -7.36 18.51
N HIS A 190 3.50 -6.67 18.84
CA HIS A 190 4.55 -7.25 19.68
C HIS A 190 4.07 -7.67 21.08
N ALA A 191 3.23 -6.86 21.71
CA ALA A 191 2.62 -7.20 23.01
C ALA A 191 1.70 -8.43 22.93
N ALA A 192 1.09 -8.66 21.77
CA ALA A 192 0.30 -9.85 21.47
C ALA A 192 1.15 -11.06 21.00
N GLY A 193 2.49 -10.96 21.05
CA GLY A 193 3.39 -12.03 20.61
C GLY A 193 3.45 -12.20 19.09
N ARG A 194 3.08 -11.17 18.31
CA ARG A 194 3.05 -11.21 16.84
C ARG A 194 4.15 -10.32 16.24
N GLU A 195 4.69 -10.75 15.13
CA GLU A 195 5.47 -9.90 14.25
C GLU A 195 4.55 -8.89 13.57
N PHE A 196 5.11 -7.75 13.12
CA PHE A 196 4.35 -6.70 12.44
C PHE A 196 4.91 -6.44 11.05
N LEU A 197 4.02 -6.39 10.07
CA LEU A 197 4.33 -6.07 8.69
C LEU A 197 3.33 -5.01 8.18
N VAL A 198 3.83 -3.87 7.73
CA VAL A 198 3.02 -2.92 6.97
C VAL A 198 3.49 -2.90 5.52
N VAL A 199 2.54 -3.08 4.61
CA VAL A 199 2.77 -3.09 3.17
C VAL A 199 1.82 -2.14 2.46
N GLY A 200 2.17 -1.72 1.26
CA GLY A 200 1.28 -0.91 0.43
C GLY A 200 2.00 0.13 -0.40
N ASP A 201 1.18 0.98 -1.01
CA ASP A 201 1.63 2.14 -1.76
C ASP A 201 1.80 3.34 -0.82
N PHE A 202 3.05 3.68 -0.55
CA PHE A 202 3.39 4.82 0.30
C PHE A 202 3.43 6.14 -0.48
N ASN A 203 3.35 6.08 -1.80
CA ASN A 203 3.51 7.27 -2.65
C ASN A 203 4.77 8.10 -2.32
N ILE A 204 5.82 7.45 -1.83
CA ILE A 204 7.12 8.03 -1.47
C ILE A 204 8.23 7.12 -1.98
N ALA A 205 9.14 7.63 -2.76
CA ALA A 205 10.43 7.00 -3.03
C ALA A 205 11.45 7.49 -1.99
N HIS A 206 12.19 6.58 -1.37
CA HIS A 206 13.04 6.91 -0.21
C HIS A 206 14.36 7.56 -0.60
N THR A 207 15.09 6.91 -1.49
CA THR A 207 16.46 7.30 -1.86
C THR A 207 16.58 7.55 -3.36
N ARG A 208 17.75 8.02 -3.80
CA ARG A 208 18.06 8.17 -5.23
C ARG A 208 17.96 6.85 -6.02
N LEU A 209 18.18 5.73 -5.37
CA LEU A 209 18.09 4.41 -5.99
C LEU A 209 16.63 4.03 -6.30
N ASP A 210 15.67 4.69 -5.66
CA ASP A 210 14.24 4.40 -5.77
C ASP A 210 13.54 5.19 -6.90
N VAL A 211 14.29 6.05 -7.62
CA VAL A 211 13.77 6.85 -8.73
C VAL A 211 14.78 6.87 -9.87
N LYS A 212 14.42 6.36 -11.05
CA LYS A 212 15.34 6.31 -12.20
C LYS A 212 15.89 7.68 -12.57
N ASN A 213 15.05 8.70 -12.64
CA ASN A 213 15.41 10.07 -12.96
C ASN A 213 15.32 10.94 -11.70
N TRP A 214 16.11 10.64 -10.66
CA TRP A 214 16.00 11.25 -9.35
C TRP A 214 16.33 12.76 -9.32
N ARG A 215 17.23 13.27 -10.18
CA ARG A 215 17.62 14.69 -10.20
C ARG A 215 16.45 15.64 -10.44
N PRO A 216 15.68 15.52 -11.54
CA PRO A 216 14.49 16.34 -11.74
C PRO A 216 13.35 15.98 -10.77
N ALA A 217 13.32 14.77 -10.23
CA ALA A 217 12.27 14.33 -9.32
C ALA A 217 12.35 14.97 -7.92
N GLN A 218 13.47 15.60 -7.52
CA GLN A 218 13.66 16.20 -6.19
C GLN A 218 12.61 17.28 -5.83
N LYS A 219 11.93 17.82 -6.82
CA LYS A 219 10.83 18.79 -6.64
C LYS A 219 9.44 18.17 -6.82
N ALA A 220 9.36 16.88 -7.07
CA ALA A 220 8.09 16.19 -7.32
C ALA A 220 7.54 15.60 -6.02
N SER A 221 6.21 15.62 -5.86
CA SER A 221 5.54 14.86 -4.81
C SER A 221 5.90 13.38 -4.92
N GLY A 222 6.15 12.75 -3.80
CA GLY A 222 6.67 11.39 -3.70
C GLY A 222 8.20 11.31 -3.59
N PHE A 223 8.92 12.45 -3.76
CA PHE A 223 10.38 12.48 -3.59
C PHE A 223 10.87 13.78 -2.91
N LEU A 224 9.97 14.49 -2.25
CA LEU A 224 10.31 15.71 -1.50
C LEU A 224 11.21 15.36 -0.30
N PRO A 225 12.10 16.28 0.11
CA PRO A 225 13.00 16.07 1.25
C PRO A 225 12.26 15.64 2.53
N GLU A 226 11.14 16.29 2.85
CA GLU A 226 10.33 16.01 4.03
C GLU A 226 9.61 14.65 3.97
N GLU A 227 9.18 14.21 2.79
CA GLU A 227 8.59 12.87 2.59
C GLU A 227 9.64 11.77 2.82
N ARG A 228 10.84 11.97 2.27
CA ARG A 228 11.97 11.05 2.41
C ARG A 228 12.48 11.01 3.85
N ALA A 229 12.56 12.17 4.53
CA ALA A 229 12.93 12.26 5.92
C ALA A 229 11.94 11.50 6.80
N TRP A 230 10.62 11.69 6.55
CA TRP A 230 9.57 10.95 7.24
C TRP A 230 9.76 9.43 7.11
N LEU A 231 10.02 8.93 5.91
CA LEU A 231 10.23 7.48 5.72
C LEU A 231 11.51 6.99 6.41
N SER A 232 12.59 7.79 6.38
CA SER A 232 13.82 7.49 7.12
C SER A 232 13.58 7.33 8.63
N GLU A 233 12.70 8.17 9.22
CA GLU A 233 12.35 8.10 10.63
C GLU A 233 11.60 6.83 11.02
N GLN A 234 10.87 6.20 10.08
CA GLN A 234 10.18 4.93 10.34
C GLN A 234 11.16 3.75 10.34
N LEU A 235 12.29 3.89 9.66
CA LEU A 235 13.23 2.79 9.41
C LEU A 235 14.38 2.78 10.41
N SER A 236 14.57 1.66 11.06
CA SER A 236 15.76 1.38 11.87
C SER A 236 15.88 -0.12 12.14
N PRO A 237 17.08 -0.61 12.54
CA PRO A 237 17.25 -1.99 12.96
C PRO A 237 16.41 -2.42 14.18
N ARG A 238 15.74 -1.44 14.86
CA ARG A 238 14.92 -1.68 16.05
C ARG A 238 13.43 -1.42 15.84
N THR A 239 13.04 -0.85 14.71
CA THR A 239 11.65 -0.48 14.42
C THR A 239 11.09 -1.24 13.22
N LEU A 240 11.31 -0.72 12.02
CA LEU A 240 10.90 -1.33 10.77
C LEU A 240 12.08 -1.40 9.81
N VAL A 241 12.13 -2.45 9.02
CA VAL A 241 13.15 -2.68 7.99
C VAL A 241 12.44 -2.70 6.63
N ASP A 242 12.96 -1.96 5.67
CA ASP A 242 12.57 -2.05 4.26
C ASP A 242 13.16 -3.35 3.68
N VAL A 243 12.34 -4.39 3.62
CA VAL A 243 12.77 -5.75 3.25
C VAL A 243 13.31 -5.80 1.83
N VAL A 244 12.65 -5.10 0.91
CA VAL A 244 13.07 -5.10 -0.50
C VAL A 244 14.40 -4.37 -0.66
N ARG A 245 14.60 -3.22 -0.01
CA ARG A 245 15.88 -2.50 -0.05
C ARG A 245 16.98 -3.29 0.64
N ALA A 246 16.68 -4.01 1.72
CA ALA A 246 17.66 -4.87 2.39
C ALA A 246 18.13 -6.03 1.49
N ALA A 247 17.24 -6.57 0.65
CA ALA A 247 17.59 -7.60 -0.34
C ALA A 247 18.32 -7.04 -1.58
N HIS A 248 18.21 -5.74 -1.87
CA HIS A 248 18.80 -5.09 -3.04
C HIS A 248 19.51 -3.77 -2.65
N PRO A 249 20.53 -3.80 -1.77
CA PRO A 249 21.06 -2.61 -1.10
C PRO A 249 21.64 -1.56 -2.05
N ASP A 250 22.31 -1.97 -3.11
CA ASP A 250 23.04 -1.11 -4.04
C ASP A 250 22.44 -1.04 -5.44
N GLN A 251 21.27 -1.66 -5.65
CA GLN A 251 20.62 -1.74 -6.95
C GLN A 251 19.67 -0.55 -7.18
N ASP A 252 19.72 0.05 -8.38
CA ASP A 252 18.67 0.94 -8.86
C ASP A 252 17.31 0.20 -8.91
N GLY A 253 16.30 0.71 -8.24
CA GLY A 253 15.03 0.00 -8.04
C GLY A 253 15.15 -1.08 -6.93
N PRO A 254 14.54 -2.26 -7.11
CA PRO A 254 13.61 -2.60 -8.18
C PRO A 254 12.36 -1.72 -8.15
N TYR A 255 12.05 -1.08 -9.28
CA TYR A 255 10.92 -0.15 -9.35
C TYR A 255 9.59 -0.90 -9.31
N SER A 256 8.59 -0.29 -8.66
CA SER A 256 7.25 -0.84 -8.54
C SER A 256 6.18 -0.05 -9.31
N TRP A 257 6.49 1.17 -9.76
CA TRP A 257 5.56 2.03 -10.48
C TRP A 257 6.19 2.68 -11.72
N TRP A 258 5.40 2.79 -12.81
CA TRP A 258 5.76 3.49 -14.05
C TRP A 258 4.55 4.20 -14.63
N SER A 259 4.70 5.47 -14.98
CA SER A 259 3.64 6.22 -15.67
C SER A 259 3.13 5.47 -16.91
N TRP A 260 1.83 5.60 -17.19
CA TRP A 260 1.24 5.17 -18.44
C TRP A 260 1.73 6.02 -19.64
N MET A 261 2.23 7.23 -19.39
CA MET A 261 2.67 8.17 -20.40
C MET A 261 4.16 8.02 -20.74
N GLY A 262 4.52 8.46 -21.94
CA GLY A 262 5.93 8.64 -22.32
C GLY A 262 6.73 7.35 -22.43
N GLN A 263 6.09 6.20 -22.64
CA GLN A 263 6.75 4.89 -22.70
C GLN A 263 7.62 4.59 -21.45
N ALA A 264 7.20 5.10 -20.29
CA ALA A 264 7.99 5.01 -19.06
C ALA A 264 8.32 3.56 -18.69
N PHE A 265 7.39 2.64 -18.88
CA PHE A 265 7.58 1.23 -18.61
C PHE A 265 8.66 0.60 -19.51
N ALA A 266 8.54 0.79 -20.82
CA ALA A 266 9.49 0.25 -21.80
C ALA A 266 10.91 0.81 -21.59
N ARG A 267 11.01 2.10 -21.22
CA ARG A 267 12.29 2.78 -20.91
C ARG A 267 12.81 2.46 -19.50
N GLY A 268 12.07 1.72 -18.68
CA GLY A 268 12.44 1.46 -17.30
C GLY A 268 12.49 2.70 -16.41
N THR A 269 11.78 3.78 -16.79
CA THR A 269 11.73 5.04 -16.01
C THR A 269 10.72 4.89 -14.89
N GLY A 270 11.11 4.17 -13.84
CA GLY A 270 10.25 3.77 -12.74
C GLY A 270 10.60 4.43 -11.42
N TRP A 271 9.69 4.23 -10.46
CA TRP A 271 9.79 4.61 -9.06
C TRP A 271 9.49 3.39 -8.19
N ARG A 272 10.17 3.24 -7.07
CA ARG A 272 9.83 2.28 -6.02
C ARG A 272 9.09 3.02 -4.91
N ILE A 273 7.79 2.83 -4.86
CA ILE A 273 6.88 3.51 -3.94
C ILE A 273 5.97 2.55 -3.17
N ASP A 274 6.04 1.26 -3.51
CA ASP A 274 5.37 0.18 -2.81
C ASP A 274 6.38 -0.56 -1.92
N TYR A 275 6.01 -0.85 -0.68
CA TYR A 275 6.94 -1.33 0.35
C TYR A 275 6.44 -2.55 1.09
N HIS A 276 7.40 -3.32 1.61
CA HIS A 276 7.28 -4.24 2.73
C HIS A 276 8.14 -3.71 3.87
N LEU A 277 7.52 -3.10 4.87
CA LEU A 277 8.19 -2.62 6.07
C LEU A 277 7.89 -3.58 7.23
N ALA A 278 8.86 -4.39 7.57
CA ALA A 278 8.71 -5.48 8.52
C ALA A 278 9.40 -5.19 9.85
N SER A 279 8.87 -5.74 10.95
CA SER A 279 9.59 -5.82 12.21
C SER A 279 10.94 -6.54 12.00
N PRO A 280 11.99 -6.22 12.78
CA PRO A 280 13.34 -6.70 12.50
C PRO A 280 13.49 -8.24 12.48
N GLN A 281 12.70 -8.96 13.30
CA GLN A 281 12.76 -10.42 13.31
C GLN A 281 12.13 -11.00 12.04
N LEU A 282 10.97 -10.48 11.64
CA LEU A 282 10.33 -10.86 10.40
C LEU A 282 11.21 -10.56 9.17
N ALA A 283 11.85 -9.38 9.16
CA ALA A 283 12.74 -9.00 8.06
C ALA A 283 13.90 -9.98 7.87
N ARG A 284 14.47 -10.52 8.96
CA ARG A 284 15.52 -11.54 8.89
C ARG A 284 15.05 -12.87 8.33
N ARG A 285 13.77 -13.14 8.33
CA ARG A 285 13.14 -14.34 7.76
C ARG A 285 12.70 -14.18 6.32
N SER A 286 13.03 -13.05 5.66
CA SER A 286 12.76 -12.90 4.23
C SER A 286 13.75 -13.76 3.43
N ALA A 287 13.22 -14.78 2.74
CA ALA A 287 14.00 -15.67 1.90
C ALA A 287 14.19 -15.11 0.49
N ARG A 288 13.21 -14.37 -0.01
CA ARG A 288 13.23 -13.75 -1.33
C ARG A 288 12.36 -12.48 -1.33
N ALA A 289 12.85 -11.41 -1.96
CA ALA A 289 12.09 -10.17 -2.15
C ALA A 289 12.29 -9.67 -3.60
N PHE A 290 11.21 -9.40 -4.33
CA PHE A 290 11.27 -8.98 -5.73
C PHE A 290 10.04 -8.18 -6.13
N VAL A 291 10.13 -7.50 -7.28
CA VAL A 291 9.00 -6.89 -7.96
C VAL A 291 8.59 -7.79 -9.13
N ASP A 292 7.35 -8.24 -9.12
CA ASP A 292 6.77 -9.10 -10.16
C ASP A 292 6.32 -8.25 -11.34
N ARG A 293 7.33 -7.80 -12.10
CA ARG A 293 7.14 -6.92 -13.25
C ARG A 293 6.68 -7.72 -14.46
N ASP A 294 5.61 -7.28 -15.12
CA ASP A 294 5.16 -7.82 -16.40
C ASP A 294 6.25 -7.68 -17.49
N HIS A 295 6.23 -8.57 -18.49
CA HIS A 295 7.24 -8.60 -19.54
C HIS A 295 7.06 -7.46 -20.56
N GLY A 296 5.82 -7.13 -20.93
CA GLY A 296 5.45 -6.10 -21.90
C GLY A 296 4.61 -4.98 -21.31
N ALA A 297 4.61 -3.83 -21.96
CA ALA A 297 3.78 -2.69 -21.56
C ALA A 297 2.27 -2.95 -21.78
N ASP A 298 1.93 -3.79 -22.72
CA ASP A 298 0.58 -4.24 -23.08
C ASP A 298 0.05 -5.33 -22.15
N GLU A 299 0.94 -6.06 -21.46
CA GLU A 299 0.59 -7.09 -20.48
C GLU A 299 0.31 -6.52 -19.07
N ARG A 300 0.53 -5.21 -18.88
CA ARG A 300 0.42 -4.59 -17.54
C ARG A 300 -1.00 -4.64 -17.00
N VAL A 301 -1.14 -5.23 -15.84
CA VAL A 301 -2.39 -5.23 -15.06
C VAL A 301 -2.68 -3.85 -14.47
N SER A 302 -1.63 -3.13 -14.02
CA SER A 302 -1.69 -1.81 -13.38
C SER A 302 -0.53 -0.93 -13.85
N ASP A 303 -0.49 0.35 -13.46
CA ASP A 303 0.71 1.19 -13.54
C ASP A 303 1.72 0.87 -12.44
N HIS A 304 1.34 0.05 -11.46
CA HIS A 304 2.24 -0.60 -10.53
C HIS A 304 2.52 -2.05 -10.96
N ALA A 305 3.52 -2.65 -10.35
CA ALA A 305 3.77 -4.09 -10.32
C ALA A 305 3.75 -4.58 -8.88
N ALA A 306 3.32 -5.81 -8.67
CA ALA A 306 3.26 -6.38 -7.34
C ALA A 306 4.66 -6.48 -6.73
N VAL A 307 4.79 -6.09 -5.47
CA VAL A 307 5.99 -6.34 -4.66
C VAL A 307 5.75 -7.59 -3.84
N VAL A 308 6.61 -8.57 -4.00
CA VAL A 308 6.42 -9.91 -3.43
C VAL A 308 7.59 -10.27 -2.54
N VAL A 309 7.29 -10.78 -1.35
CA VAL A 309 8.29 -11.29 -0.41
C VAL A 309 7.86 -12.67 0.10
N ASP A 310 8.79 -13.61 0.04
CA ASP A 310 8.66 -14.93 0.64
C ASP A 310 9.29 -14.89 2.04
N TYR A 311 8.50 -15.16 3.08
CA TYR A 311 8.94 -15.22 4.47
C TYR A 311 9.00 -16.65 4.96
N ASP A 312 10.08 -16.99 5.65
CA ASP A 312 10.26 -18.30 6.26
C ASP A 312 9.65 -18.31 7.68
N LEU A 313 8.34 -18.58 7.73
CA LEU A 313 7.50 -18.62 8.93
C LEU A 313 7.04 -20.04 9.21
#